data_b2ceae5e05510aa79d0ff00834074287
#
_entry.id   b2ceae5e05510aa79d0ff00834074287
#
_cell.length_a   1.000
_cell.length_b   1.000
_cell.length_c   1.000
_cell.angle_alpha   90.00
_cell.angle_beta   90.00
_cell.angle_gamma   90.00
#
_symmetry.space_group_name_H-M   'P 1'
#
loop_
_entity.id
_entity.type
_entity.pdbx_description
1 polymer ?
#
loop_
_entity_poly.entity_id
_entity_poly.type
_entity_poly.pdbx_seq_one_letter_code
_entity_poly.pdbx_strand_id
1 'polypeptide(L)' 'MDFDSLSKEQQVMLVMRKTLGNIIKETTPEPGMIHPLSKATVEDIKGCFALIATRERDLMEAMGLENKARPRF' A
#
# COMPACT_ATOMS: atom_id res chain seq x y z
N MET A 1 -5.53 -8.70 -13.61
CA MET A 1 -6.55 -9.09 -12.66
C MET A 1 -7.52 -7.96 -12.42
N ASP A 2 -8.80 -8.25 -12.51
CA ASP A 2 -9.80 -7.20 -12.34
C ASP A 2 -9.96 -6.83 -10.87
N PHE A 3 -10.23 -5.57 -10.64
CA PHE A 3 -10.47 -5.08 -9.30
C PHE A 3 -11.59 -5.88 -8.62
N ASP A 4 -12.65 -6.19 -9.36
CA ASP A 4 -13.80 -6.89 -8.78
C ASP A 4 -13.49 -8.32 -8.39
N SER A 5 -12.43 -8.89 -8.93
CA SER A 5 -12.06 -10.26 -8.58
C SER A 5 -11.19 -10.32 -7.33
N LEU A 6 -10.81 -9.18 -6.78
CA LEU A 6 -10.04 -9.15 -5.55
C LEU A 6 -10.94 -9.32 -4.35
N SER A 7 -10.39 -9.83 -3.25
CA SER A 7 -11.14 -9.88 -2.01
C SER A 7 -11.42 -8.47 -1.52
N LYS A 8 -12.37 -8.33 -0.60
CA LYS A 8 -12.67 -7.03 -0.05
C LYS A 8 -11.44 -6.42 0.61
N GLU A 9 -10.69 -7.22 1.33
CA GLU A 9 -9.48 -6.71 1.97
C GLU A 9 -8.50 -6.19 0.95
N GLN A 10 -8.33 -6.91 -0.14
CA GLN A 10 -7.43 -6.49 -1.20
C GLN A 10 -7.92 -5.21 -1.87
N GLN A 11 -9.21 -5.10 -2.07
CA GLN A 11 -9.79 -3.89 -2.65
C GLN A 11 -9.53 -2.68 -1.76
N VAL A 12 -9.76 -2.84 -0.45
CA VAL A 12 -9.53 -1.76 0.50
C VAL A 12 -8.07 -1.31 0.46
N MET A 13 -7.15 -2.27 0.52
CA MET A 13 -5.73 -1.94 0.53
C MET A 13 -5.30 -1.25 -0.75
N LEU A 14 -5.80 -1.71 -1.87
CA LEU A 14 -5.45 -1.13 -3.16
C LEU A 14 -5.91 0.32 -3.24
N VAL A 15 -7.15 0.58 -2.86
CA VAL A 15 -7.71 1.92 -2.90
C VAL A 15 -6.99 2.83 -1.91
N MET A 16 -6.75 2.33 -0.70
CA MET A 16 -6.06 3.14 0.32
C MET A 16 -4.65 3.50 -0.11
N ARG A 17 -3.92 2.52 -0.65
CA ARG A 17 -2.56 2.79 -1.10
C ARG A 17 -2.55 3.82 -2.21
N LYS A 18 -3.47 3.70 -3.14
CA LYS A 18 -3.55 4.62 -4.26
C LYS A 18 -3.89 6.03 -3.77
N THR A 19 -4.85 6.14 -2.87
CA THR A 19 -5.28 7.43 -2.35
C THR A 19 -4.16 8.09 -1.55
N LEU A 20 -3.49 7.32 -0.70
CA LEU A 20 -2.37 7.88 0.07
C LEU A 20 -1.25 8.33 -0.85
N GLY A 21 -0.99 7.57 -1.91
CA GLY A 21 0.02 7.96 -2.89
C GLY A 21 -0.34 9.27 -3.57
N ASN A 22 -1.61 9.44 -3.91
CA ASN A 22 -2.07 10.69 -4.52
C ASN A 22 -1.92 11.86 -3.55
N ILE A 23 -2.24 11.65 -2.28
CA ILE A 23 -2.11 12.71 -1.29
C ILE A 23 -0.64 13.14 -1.17
N ILE A 24 0.27 12.18 -1.12
CA ILE A 24 1.69 12.49 -1.04
C ILE A 24 2.12 13.28 -2.27
N LYS A 25 1.69 12.82 -3.44
CA LYS A 25 2.08 13.46 -4.68
C LYS A 25 1.58 14.90 -4.76
N GLU A 26 0.35 15.11 -4.31
CA GLU A 26 -0.25 16.43 -4.40
C GLU A 26 0.24 17.39 -3.32
N THR A 27 0.75 16.87 -2.24
CA THR A 27 1.25 17.70 -1.15
C THR A 27 2.76 17.82 -1.10
N THR A 28 3.47 17.20 -2.04
CA THR A 28 4.92 17.32 -2.08
C THR A 28 5.28 18.74 -2.50
N PRO A 29 6.04 19.46 -1.66
CA PRO A 29 6.35 20.85 -2.00
C PRO A 29 7.48 20.93 -3.00
N GLU A 30 7.58 22.08 -3.62
CA GLU A 30 8.73 22.35 -4.47
C GLU A 30 9.94 22.59 -3.60
N PRO A 31 11.13 22.45 -4.18
CA PRO A 31 12.35 22.66 -3.40
C PRO A 31 12.34 23.99 -2.69
N GLY A 32 12.69 23.98 -1.42
CA GLY A 32 12.74 25.18 -0.62
C GLY A 32 11.42 25.57 0.01
N MET A 33 10.34 24.89 -0.32
CA MET A 33 9.03 25.19 0.26
C MET A 33 8.78 24.32 1.47
N ILE A 34 7.94 24.82 2.37
CA ILE A 34 7.58 24.06 3.56
C ILE A 34 6.54 23.01 3.18
N HIS A 35 6.74 21.79 3.68
CA HIS A 35 5.80 20.71 3.42
C HIS A 35 4.47 21.04 4.10
N PRO A 36 3.35 20.91 3.39
CA PRO A 36 2.04 21.24 3.96
C PRO A 36 1.58 20.29 5.05
N LEU A 37 2.12 19.08 5.10
CA LEU A 37 1.77 18.12 6.14
C LEU A 37 2.81 18.18 7.25
N SER A 38 2.37 17.93 8.47
CA SER A 38 3.31 17.90 9.59
C SER A 38 4.21 16.67 9.44
N LYS A 39 5.34 16.73 10.11
CA LYS A 39 6.26 15.61 10.12
C LYS A 39 5.58 14.36 10.67
N ALA A 40 4.78 14.53 11.73
CA ALA A 40 4.06 13.40 12.32
C ALA A 40 3.12 12.76 11.32
N THR A 41 2.42 13.56 10.54
CA THR A 41 1.49 13.02 9.54
C THR A 41 2.25 12.29 8.44
N VAL A 42 3.38 12.82 8.02
CA VAL A 42 4.19 12.15 7.01
C VAL A 42 4.65 10.79 7.51
N GLU A 43 5.08 10.72 8.76
CA GLU A 43 5.51 9.45 9.33
C GLU A 43 4.34 8.47 9.45
N ASP A 44 3.16 8.97 9.79
CA ASP A 44 1.97 8.12 9.85
C ASP A 44 1.63 7.53 8.48
N ILE A 45 1.77 8.34 7.43
CA ILE A 45 1.50 7.84 6.08
C ILE A 45 2.50 6.76 5.70
N LYS A 46 3.76 6.95 6.05
CA LYS A 46 4.77 5.92 5.80
C LYS A 46 4.43 4.63 6.53
N GLY A 47 3.93 4.76 7.76
CA GLY A 47 3.49 3.59 8.52
C GLY A 47 2.34 2.87 7.84
N CYS A 48 1.40 3.62 7.28
CA CYS A 48 0.29 3.02 6.55
C CYS A 48 0.77 2.24 5.35
N PHE A 49 1.71 2.81 4.59
CA PHE A 49 2.26 2.10 3.44
C PHE A 49 2.96 0.82 3.86
N ALA A 50 3.69 0.88 4.96
CA ALA A 50 4.41 -0.30 5.44
C ALA A 50 3.44 -1.40 5.84
N LEU A 51 2.37 -1.05 6.54
CA LEU A 51 1.36 -2.03 6.94
C LEU A 51 0.67 -2.63 5.73
N ILE A 52 0.29 -1.78 4.79
CA ILE A 52 -0.39 -2.26 3.59
C ILE A 52 0.53 -3.20 2.81
N ALA A 53 1.77 -2.81 2.63
CA ALA A 53 2.72 -3.62 1.88
C ALA A 53 2.95 -4.98 2.55
N THR A 54 3.05 -4.98 3.88
CA THR A 54 3.25 -6.22 4.62
C THR A 54 2.05 -7.15 4.45
N ARG A 55 0.86 -6.59 4.57
CA ARG A 55 -0.34 -7.41 4.45
C ARG A 55 -0.53 -7.92 3.03
N GLU A 56 -0.25 -7.08 2.05
CA GLU A 56 -0.35 -7.51 0.65
C GLU A 56 0.61 -8.65 0.36
N ARG A 57 1.81 -8.57 0.93
CA ARG A 57 2.79 -9.63 0.74
C ARG A 57 2.31 -10.93 1.39
N ASP A 58 1.76 -10.82 2.61
CA ASP A 58 1.25 -12.00 3.30
C ASP A 58 0.14 -12.68 2.51
N LEU A 59 -0.75 -11.89 1.94
CA LEU A 59 -1.83 -12.45 1.14
C LEU A 59 -1.31 -13.11 -0.13
N MET A 60 -0.31 -12.50 -0.76
CA MET A 60 0.28 -13.08 -1.94
C MET A 60 0.96 -14.39 -1.63
N GLU A 61 1.67 -14.46 -0.51
CA GLU A 61 2.33 -15.69 -0.12
C GLU A 61 1.31 -16.79 0.18
N ALA A 62 0.22 -16.43 0.82
CA ALA A 62 -0.82 -17.40 1.11
C ALA A 62 -1.45 -17.92 -0.17
N MET A 63 -1.68 -17.04 -1.12
CA MET A 63 -2.24 -17.45 -2.40
C MET A 63 -1.27 -18.32 -3.18
N GLY A 64 0.00 -18.01 -3.11
CA GLY A 64 1.01 -18.81 -3.76
C GLY A 64 1.10 -20.20 -3.18
N LEU A 65 1.04 -20.30 -1.87
CA LEU A 65 1.08 -21.59 -1.22
C LEU A 65 -0.16 -22.41 -1.56
N GLU A 66 -1.28 -21.73 -1.63
CA GLU A 66 -2.49 -22.39 -1.96
C GLU A 66 -2.49 -22.90 -3.37
N ASN A 67 -1.99 -22.11 -4.28
CA ASN A 67 -1.99 -22.47 -5.65
C ASN A 67 -0.98 -23.51 -6.00
N LYS A 68 0.01 -23.70 -5.31
CA LYS A 68 0.96 -24.50 -5.72
C LYS A 68 1.69 -25.03 -4.92
N ALA A 69 1.64 -25.71 -4.94
CA ALA A 69 2.28 -26.42 -4.30
C ALA A 69 3.57 -26.51 -4.72
N ARG A 70 4.23 -25.70 -5.11
CA ARG A 70 5.32 -25.86 -5.62
C ARG A 70 6.35 -25.62 -4.74
N PRO A 71 7.18 -26.26 -4.65
CA PRO A 71 8.24 -26.17 -3.80
C PRO A 71 9.09 -25.12 -4.25
N ARG A 72 9.73 -24.66 -3.57
CA ARG A 72 10.36 -23.75 -3.94
C ARG A 72 11.50 -23.75 -3.38
N PHE A 73 12.19 -23.51 -3.49
CA PHE A 73 13.28 -23.52 -2.90
C PHE A 73 14.08 -23.02 -3.32
#